data_58e3a0132d807753921cf05fa488a7fe
#
_entry.id   58e3a0132d807753921cf05fa488a7fe
#
_cell.length_a   1.000
_cell.length_b   1.000
_cell.length_c   1.000
_cell.angle_alpha   90.00
_cell.angle_beta   90.00
_cell.angle_gamma   90.00
#
_symmetry.space_group_name_H-M   'P 1'
#
loop_
_entity.id
_entity.type
_entity.pdbx_description
1 polymer ?
#
loop_
_entity_poly.entity_id
_entity_poly.type
_entity_poly.pdbx_seq_one_letter_code
_entity_poly.pdbx_strand_id
1 'polypeptide(L)'
;YKNFEYYNIMSFFVYLLVSTNGNTYVGATVDLNRRLRQHNKEIKGGAHATGVKVAQGEIWTRAAHVSGFPDWPAALQFEWRWKHLSRKYGIKMNPLERRMNALRDLLTLERPTSKAIAYTEWGAPPLVHLETDDADFYENLFPNNINKTT
;
A
#
# COMPACT_ATOMS: atom_id res chain seq x y z
N TYR A 1 31.24 -2.48 -3.88
CA TYR A 1 30.82 -3.75 -3.26
C TYR A 1 29.81 -3.54 -2.16
N LYS A 2 30.13 -2.70 -1.16
CA LYS A 2 29.20 -2.40 -0.06
C LYS A 2 27.93 -1.72 -0.55
N ASN A 3 28.02 -0.84 -1.53
CA ASN A 3 26.86 -0.16 -2.10
C ASN A 3 25.96 -1.11 -2.88
N PHE A 4 26.54 -2.06 -3.61
CA PHE A 4 25.78 -3.06 -4.36
C PHE A 4 25.00 -3.98 -3.43
N GLU A 5 25.61 -4.48 -2.38
CA GLU A 5 24.96 -5.32 -1.37
C GLU A 5 23.84 -4.56 -0.67
N TYR A 6 24.07 -3.30 -0.32
CA TYR A 6 23.09 -2.44 0.31
C TYR A 6 21.84 -2.27 -0.57
N TYR A 7 22.00 -2.01 -1.86
CA TYR A 7 20.87 -1.86 -2.78
C TYR A 7 20.10 -3.16 -2.95
N ASN A 8 20.75 -4.32 -2.92
CA ASN A 8 20.09 -5.60 -3.04
C ASN A 8 19.20 -5.96 -1.85
N ILE A 9 19.48 -5.42 -0.67
CA ILE A 9 18.68 -5.66 0.53
C ILE A 9 17.63 -4.58 0.75
N MET A 10 17.64 -3.48 -0.05
CA MET A 10 16.65 -2.44 0.05
C MET A 10 15.30 -2.94 -0.46
N SER A 11 14.27 -2.77 0.35
CA SER A 11 12.90 -3.15 0.00
C SER A 11 12.04 -1.91 -0.20
N PHE A 12 11.06 -2.06 -1.08
CA PHE A 12 10.11 -1.01 -1.41
C PHE A 12 8.70 -1.51 -1.08
N PHE A 13 7.88 -0.63 -0.55
CA PHE A 13 6.53 -0.99 -0.11
C PHE A 13 5.53 0.05 -0.58
N VAL A 14 4.33 -0.42 -0.89
CA VAL A 14 3.16 0.45 -1.05
C VAL A 14 2.19 0.07 0.06
N TYR A 15 1.71 1.06 0.82
CA TYR A 15 0.95 0.82 2.04
C TYR A 15 -0.40 1.51 2.00
N LEU A 16 -1.32 0.97 2.78
CA LEU A 16 -2.66 1.51 2.99
C LEU A 16 -2.83 1.82 4.47
N LEU A 17 -3.15 3.07 4.77
CA LEU A 17 -3.47 3.52 6.11
C LEU A 17 -4.97 3.71 6.25
N VAL A 18 -5.48 3.48 7.45
CA VAL A 18 -6.84 3.80 7.84
C VAL A 18 -6.80 4.61 9.12
N SER A 19 -7.63 5.67 9.18
CA SER A 19 -7.70 6.52 10.37
C SER A 19 -8.82 6.05 11.31
N THR A 20 -8.84 6.61 12.50
CA THR A 20 -9.86 6.36 13.51
C THR A 20 -11.28 6.51 12.96
N ASN A 21 -11.51 7.49 12.09
CA ASN A 21 -12.82 7.76 11.51
C ASN A 21 -13.04 7.10 10.13
N GLY A 22 -12.15 6.17 9.74
CA GLY A 22 -12.32 5.41 8.51
C GLY A 22 -11.80 6.08 7.24
N ASN A 23 -11.07 7.19 7.35
CA ASN A 23 -10.37 7.79 6.22
C ASN A 23 -9.22 6.88 5.79
N THR A 24 -8.83 6.93 4.52
CA THR A 24 -7.75 6.09 3.99
C THR A 24 -6.68 6.92 3.30
N TYR A 25 -5.47 6.38 3.25
CA TYR A 25 -4.35 6.98 2.55
C TYR A 25 -3.46 5.86 1.97
N VAL A 26 -3.06 6.01 0.72
CA VAL A 26 -2.13 5.11 0.04
C VAL A 26 -0.84 5.84 -0.24
N GLY A 27 0.30 5.21 0.05
CA GLY A 27 1.61 5.79 -0.17
C GLY A 27 2.66 4.72 -0.45
N ALA A 28 3.87 5.17 -0.77
CA ALA A 28 5.02 4.31 -1.00
C ALA A 28 6.16 4.70 -0.05
N THR A 29 6.96 3.72 0.38
CA THR A 29 8.07 3.96 1.30
C THR A 29 9.10 2.85 1.24
N VAL A 30 10.27 3.13 1.77
CA VAL A 30 11.31 2.13 2.04
C VAL A 30 11.33 1.69 3.51
N ASP A 31 10.55 2.37 4.38
CA ASP A 31 10.50 2.09 5.81
C ASP A 31 9.07 2.30 6.31
N LEU A 32 8.33 1.21 6.44
CA LEU A 32 6.91 1.22 6.81
C LEU A 32 6.66 1.85 8.19
N ASN A 33 7.44 1.47 9.18
CA ASN A 33 7.21 1.93 10.55
C ASN A 33 7.55 3.41 10.73
N ARG A 34 8.67 3.83 10.15
CA ARG A 34 9.06 5.25 10.20
C ARG A 34 8.01 6.12 9.48
N ARG A 35 7.54 5.68 8.31
CA ARG A 35 6.56 6.43 7.53
C ARG A 35 5.24 6.59 8.28
N LEU A 36 4.78 5.54 8.95
CA LEU A 36 3.58 5.61 9.78
C LEU A 36 3.74 6.64 10.91
N ARG A 37 4.88 6.64 11.57
CA ARG A 37 5.19 7.62 12.62
C ARG A 37 5.18 9.06 12.09
N GLN A 38 5.68 9.26 10.87
CA GLN A 38 5.63 10.57 10.20
C GLN A 38 4.19 11.00 9.93
N HIS A 39 3.33 10.10 9.43
CA HIS A 39 1.92 10.41 9.18
C HIS A 39 1.18 10.75 10.48
N ASN A 40 1.49 10.09 11.57
CA ASN A 40 0.90 10.35 12.89
C ASN A 40 1.53 11.54 13.62
N LYS A 41 2.50 12.23 12.99
CA LYS A 41 3.17 13.40 13.58
C LYS A 41 3.95 13.08 14.85
N GLU A 42 4.34 11.83 15.04
CA GLU A 42 5.27 11.44 16.13
C GLU A 42 6.69 11.90 15.82
N ILE A 43 7.05 11.95 14.55
CA ILE A 43 8.31 12.48 14.05
C ILE A 43 8.02 13.37 12.84
N LYS A 44 9.01 14.19 12.46
CA LYS A 44 8.88 15.15 11.35
C LYS A 44 8.68 14.42 10.02
N GLY A 45 7.82 14.95 9.17
CA GLY A 45 7.50 14.43 7.84
C GLY A 45 6.03 14.04 7.70
N GLY A 46 5.74 13.22 6.71
CA GLY A 46 4.38 12.79 6.40
C GLY A 46 3.67 13.73 5.44
N ALA A 47 2.54 13.28 4.91
CA ALA A 47 1.73 14.04 3.97
C ALA A 47 0.89 15.08 4.70
N HIS A 48 0.60 16.18 4.01
CA HIS A 48 -0.30 17.23 4.53
C HIS A 48 -1.68 16.65 4.88
N ALA A 49 -2.25 15.84 3.98
CA ALA A 49 -3.58 15.27 4.15
C ALA A 49 -3.70 14.42 5.42
N THR A 50 -2.69 13.59 5.72
CA THR A 50 -2.70 12.76 6.94
C THR A 50 -2.51 13.60 8.20
N GLY A 51 -1.67 14.63 8.12
CA GLY A 51 -1.43 15.56 9.22
C GLY A 51 -2.67 16.36 9.61
N VAL A 52 -3.49 16.75 8.65
CA VAL A 52 -4.77 17.42 8.90
C VAL A 52 -5.67 16.55 9.77
N LYS A 53 -5.75 15.25 9.48
CA LYS A 53 -6.57 14.30 10.27
C LYS A 53 -6.04 14.15 11.69
N VAL A 54 -4.72 14.07 11.86
CA VAL A 54 -4.11 14.01 13.19
C VAL A 54 -4.43 15.27 14.00
N ALA A 55 -4.39 16.45 13.37
CA ALA A 55 -4.78 17.70 14.00
C ALA A 55 -6.26 17.71 14.45
N GLN A 56 -7.09 16.90 13.80
CA GLN A 56 -8.50 16.71 14.15
C GLN A 56 -8.72 15.60 15.20
N GLY A 57 -7.65 15.03 15.74
CA GLY A 57 -7.71 14.01 16.78
C GLY A 57 -7.72 12.57 16.28
N GLU A 58 -7.54 12.34 14.98
CA GLU A 58 -7.51 11.00 14.43
C GLU A 58 -6.12 10.37 14.52
N ILE A 59 -6.08 9.04 14.56
CA ILE A 59 -4.85 8.25 14.57
C ILE A 59 -4.86 7.34 13.35
N TRP A 60 -3.73 7.24 12.66
CA TRP A 60 -3.53 6.36 11.52
C TRP A 60 -2.95 5.02 11.96
N THR A 61 -3.49 3.93 11.41
CA THR A 61 -2.94 2.59 11.53
C THR A 61 -2.75 2.01 10.12
N ARG A 62 -1.83 1.06 9.98
CA ARG A 62 -1.62 0.43 8.68
C ARG A 62 -2.60 -0.74 8.54
N ALA A 63 -3.46 -0.68 7.51
CA ALA A 63 -4.43 -1.72 7.20
C ALA A 63 -3.83 -2.82 6.34
N ALA A 64 -2.89 -2.47 5.46
CA ALA A 64 -2.22 -3.41 4.58
C ALA A 64 -0.95 -2.79 4.00
N HIS A 65 -0.05 -3.64 3.52
CA HIS A 65 1.03 -3.22 2.65
C HIS A 65 1.31 -4.27 1.59
N VAL A 66 1.92 -3.84 0.50
CA VAL A 66 2.31 -4.69 -0.61
C VAL A 66 3.83 -4.66 -0.72
N SER A 67 4.44 -5.84 -0.90
CA SER A 67 5.88 -6.02 -1.07
C SER A 67 6.18 -6.71 -2.39
N GLY A 68 7.47 -6.84 -2.73
CA GLY A 68 7.91 -7.55 -3.92
C GLY A 68 8.29 -6.65 -5.09
N PHE A 69 8.28 -5.33 -4.91
CA PHE A 69 8.61 -4.38 -5.97
C PHE A 69 10.08 -4.51 -6.38
N PRO A 70 10.36 -4.63 -7.70
CA PRO A 70 11.75 -4.76 -8.17
C PRO A 70 12.57 -3.47 -8.00
N ASP A 71 11.91 -2.29 -8.01
CA ASP A 71 12.58 -1.00 -7.89
C ASP A 71 11.60 0.06 -7.41
N TRP A 72 12.10 1.25 -7.15
CA TRP A 72 11.28 2.37 -6.70
C TRP A 72 10.26 2.84 -7.74
N PRO A 73 10.61 2.97 -9.03
CA PRO A 73 9.62 3.32 -10.05
C PRO A 73 8.42 2.36 -10.10
N ALA A 74 8.64 1.05 -9.94
CA ALA A 74 7.57 0.06 -9.90
C ALA A 74 6.62 0.31 -8.73
N ALA A 75 7.17 0.64 -7.55
CA ALA A 75 6.35 0.98 -6.38
C ALA A 75 5.51 2.23 -6.62
N LEU A 76 6.09 3.28 -7.22
CA LEU A 76 5.38 4.52 -7.51
C LEU A 76 4.27 4.32 -8.56
N GLN A 77 4.51 3.53 -9.58
CA GLN A 77 3.51 3.20 -10.60
C GLN A 77 2.34 2.43 -9.98
N PHE A 78 2.63 1.49 -9.11
CA PHE A 78 1.62 0.71 -8.38
C PHE A 78 0.78 1.61 -7.46
N GLU A 79 1.42 2.47 -6.69
CA GLU A 79 0.76 3.46 -5.82
C GLU A 79 -0.21 4.33 -6.61
N TRP A 80 0.28 4.89 -7.73
CA TRP A 80 -0.52 5.76 -8.58
C TRP A 80 -1.77 5.05 -9.08
N ARG A 81 -1.61 3.81 -9.58
CA ARG A 81 -2.73 3.04 -10.12
C ARG A 81 -3.72 2.65 -9.06
N TRP A 82 -3.24 2.29 -7.86
CA TRP A 82 -4.11 1.96 -6.74
C TRP A 82 -5.05 3.12 -6.41
N LYS A 83 -4.50 4.31 -6.29
CA LYS A 83 -5.30 5.52 -6.06
C LYS A 83 -6.31 5.75 -7.18
N HIS A 84 -5.87 5.60 -8.42
CA HIS A 84 -6.72 5.81 -9.60
C HIS A 84 -7.89 4.82 -9.64
N LEU A 85 -7.63 3.53 -9.45
CA LEU A 85 -8.67 2.50 -9.44
C LEU A 85 -9.64 2.67 -8.27
N SER A 86 -9.16 3.16 -7.14
CA SER A 86 -10.00 3.40 -5.95
C SER A 86 -11.13 4.38 -6.23
N ARG A 87 -10.88 5.36 -7.10
CA ARG A 87 -11.87 6.40 -7.44
C ARG A 87 -13.06 5.88 -8.23
N LYS A 88 -12.95 4.71 -8.83
CA LYS A 88 -14.05 4.09 -9.59
C LYS A 88 -15.17 3.60 -8.68
N TYR A 89 -14.86 3.30 -7.43
CA TYR A 89 -15.85 2.80 -6.47
C TYR A 89 -16.62 3.97 -5.86
N GLY A 90 -17.94 3.85 -5.84
CA GLY A 90 -18.82 4.91 -5.40
C GLY A 90 -18.79 5.14 -3.89
N ILE A 91 -19.33 6.30 -3.47
CA ILE A 91 -19.34 6.73 -2.07
C ILE A 91 -20.20 5.85 -1.15
N LYS A 92 -21.05 4.97 -1.71
CA LYS A 92 -21.83 4.00 -0.93
C LYS A 92 -20.97 2.90 -0.32
N MET A 93 -19.82 2.62 -0.94
CA MET A 93 -18.83 1.69 -0.42
C MET A 93 -17.91 2.47 0.53
N ASN A 94 -17.63 1.94 1.73
CA ASN A 94 -16.75 2.65 2.66
C ASN A 94 -15.32 2.75 2.11
N PRO A 95 -14.53 3.73 2.57
CA PRO A 95 -13.19 3.97 1.99
C PRO A 95 -12.26 2.77 2.03
N LEU A 96 -12.24 2.00 3.11
CA LEU A 96 -11.39 0.81 3.22
C LEU A 96 -11.79 -0.25 2.18
N GLU A 97 -13.07 -0.51 2.02
CA GLU A 97 -13.56 -1.46 1.02
C GLU A 97 -13.21 -1.03 -0.40
N ARG A 98 -13.32 0.29 -0.70
CA ARG A 98 -12.91 0.82 -2.00
C ARG A 98 -11.44 0.52 -2.28
N ARG A 99 -10.58 0.75 -1.30
CA ARG A 99 -9.13 0.48 -1.42
C ARG A 99 -8.84 -1.00 -1.61
N MET A 100 -9.50 -1.87 -0.85
CA MET A 100 -9.29 -3.31 -0.95
C MET A 100 -9.76 -3.87 -2.29
N ASN A 101 -10.92 -3.45 -2.78
CA ASN A 101 -11.41 -3.87 -4.09
C ASN A 101 -10.56 -3.33 -5.23
N ALA A 102 -10.09 -2.09 -5.12
CA ALA A 102 -9.17 -1.51 -6.10
C ALA A 102 -7.83 -2.27 -6.14
N LEU A 103 -7.32 -2.69 -5.00
CA LEU A 103 -6.10 -3.49 -4.93
C LEU A 103 -6.28 -4.83 -5.63
N ARG A 104 -7.42 -5.51 -5.40
CA ARG A 104 -7.75 -6.75 -6.12
C ARG A 104 -7.72 -6.50 -7.63
N ASP A 105 -8.38 -5.45 -8.11
CA ASP A 105 -8.43 -5.12 -9.54
C ASP A 105 -7.03 -4.85 -10.09
N LEU A 106 -6.21 -4.11 -9.34
CA LEU A 106 -4.84 -3.79 -9.72
C LEU A 106 -3.99 -5.06 -9.91
N LEU A 107 -4.14 -6.03 -9.04
CA LEU A 107 -3.38 -7.28 -9.08
C LEU A 107 -3.85 -8.23 -10.19
N THR A 108 -5.02 -7.99 -10.79
CA THR A 108 -5.50 -8.76 -11.94
C THR A 108 -5.04 -8.20 -13.28
N LEU A 109 -4.46 -7.00 -13.30
CA LEU A 109 -3.89 -6.42 -14.49
C LEU A 109 -2.58 -7.14 -14.85
N GLU A 110 -2.17 -7.04 -16.11
CA GLU A 110 -0.86 -7.54 -16.53
C GLU A 110 0.29 -6.73 -15.92
N ARG A 111 0.07 -5.43 -15.80
CA ARG A 111 1.02 -4.44 -15.28
C ARG A 111 0.28 -3.28 -14.62
N PRO A 112 0.89 -2.57 -13.67
CA PRO A 112 0.20 -1.46 -13.00
C PRO A 112 -0.19 -0.32 -13.92
N THR A 113 0.70 0.05 -14.84
CA THR A 113 0.50 1.13 -15.81
C THR A 113 0.98 0.69 -17.18
N SER A 114 0.60 1.41 -18.23
CA SER A 114 0.96 1.05 -19.61
C SER A 114 2.46 0.98 -19.87
N LYS A 115 3.27 1.73 -19.11
CA LYS A 115 4.74 1.76 -19.24
C LYS A 115 5.46 0.95 -18.18
N ALA A 116 4.72 0.29 -17.29
CA ALA A 116 5.32 -0.48 -16.21
C ALA A 116 5.78 -1.86 -16.69
N ILE A 117 6.74 -2.44 -15.97
CA ILE A 117 7.16 -3.82 -16.16
C ILE A 117 6.01 -4.73 -15.69
N ALA A 118 5.70 -5.76 -16.49
CA ALA A 118 4.65 -6.73 -16.15
C ALA A 118 5.02 -7.51 -14.89
N TYR A 119 4.00 -7.90 -14.10
CA TYR A 119 4.24 -8.67 -12.86
C TYR A 119 5.00 -9.97 -13.11
N THR A 120 4.81 -10.60 -14.26
CA THR A 120 5.51 -11.84 -14.62
C THR A 120 7.01 -11.65 -14.78
N GLU A 121 7.47 -10.41 -15.00
CA GLU A 121 8.89 -10.07 -15.13
C GLU A 121 9.53 -9.63 -13.80
N TRP A 122 8.74 -9.58 -12.72
CA TRP A 122 9.27 -9.32 -11.38
C TRP A 122 9.97 -10.59 -10.86
N GLY A 123 10.93 -10.47 -9.97
CA GLY A 123 11.61 -11.62 -9.37
C GLY A 123 10.66 -12.52 -8.57
N ALA A 124 9.61 -11.95 -8.03
CA ALA A 124 8.52 -12.63 -7.34
C ALA A 124 7.24 -11.84 -7.56
N PRO A 125 6.05 -12.46 -7.46
CA PRO A 125 4.80 -11.72 -7.59
C PRO A 125 4.63 -10.74 -6.41
N PRO A 126 3.87 -9.65 -6.60
CA PRO A 126 3.54 -8.77 -5.49
C PRO A 126 2.76 -9.54 -4.41
N LEU A 127 3.12 -9.29 -3.15
CA LEU A 127 2.49 -9.93 -2.00
C LEU A 127 1.75 -8.90 -1.16
N VAL A 128 0.50 -9.23 -0.82
CA VAL A 128 -0.35 -8.42 0.05
C VAL A 128 -0.22 -8.93 1.48
N HIS A 129 0.08 -8.03 2.41
CA HIS A 129 0.14 -8.29 3.84
C HIS A 129 -1.02 -7.55 4.48
N LEU A 130 -2.04 -8.28 4.94
CA LEU A 130 -3.20 -7.69 5.61
C LEU A 130 -2.89 -7.51 7.09
N GLU A 131 -3.07 -6.30 7.59
CA GLU A 131 -2.73 -5.90 8.96
C GLU A 131 -3.93 -5.35 9.73
N THR A 132 -5.09 -5.25 9.07
CA THR A 132 -6.34 -4.83 9.69
C THR A 132 -6.94 -5.98 10.52
N ASP A 133 -7.77 -5.60 11.52
CA ASP A 133 -8.54 -6.59 12.30
C ASP A 133 -9.52 -7.38 11.43
N ASP A 134 -9.89 -6.83 10.26
CA ASP A 134 -10.76 -7.47 9.27
C ASP A 134 -10.00 -8.29 8.22
N ALA A 135 -8.77 -8.71 8.52
CA ALA A 135 -7.91 -9.44 7.57
C ALA A 135 -8.61 -10.66 6.98
N ASP A 136 -9.28 -11.45 7.80
CA ASP A 136 -9.99 -12.66 7.35
C ASP A 136 -11.09 -12.33 6.34
N PHE A 137 -11.76 -11.20 6.51
CA PHE A 137 -12.80 -10.73 5.59
C PHE A 137 -12.24 -10.42 4.21
N TYR A 138 -11.05 -9.81 4.15
CA TYR A 138 -10.44 -9.36 2.89
C TYR A 138 -9.53 -10.42 2.24
N GLU A 139 -9.14 -11.45 2.95
CA GLU A 139 -8.20 -12.47 2.46
C GLU A 139 -8.62 -13.08 1.13
N ASN A 140 -9.92 -13.35 0.95
CA ASN A 140 -10.46 -13.99 -0.25
C ASN A 140 -10.36 -13.13 -1.51
N LEU A 141 -10.11 -11.82 -1.37
CA LEU A 141 -9.91 -10.92 -2.52
C LEU A 141 -8.56 -11.18 -3.21
N PHE A 142 -7.62 -11.83 -2.52
CA PHE A 142 -6.24 -11.96 -2.99
C PHE A 142 -5.78 -13.42 -3.02
N PRO A 143 -6.46 -14.32 -3.77
CA PRO A 143 -6.17 -15.75 -3.69
C PRO A 143 -4.74 -16.14 -4.09
N ASN A 144 -4.11 -15.35 -4.97
CA ASN A 144 -2.78 -15.65 -5.49
C ASN A 144 -1.68 -14.73 -4.95
N ASN A 145 -2.04 -13.72 -4.17
CA ASN A 145 -1.10 -12.66 -3.78
C ASN A 145 -1.02 -12.45 -2.27
N ILE A 146 -1.72 -13.23 -1.48
CA ILE A 146 -1.74 -13.06 -0.03
C ILE A 146 -0.52 -13.70 0.62
N ASN A 147 0.09 -13.01 1.57
CA ASN A 147 1.13 -13.57 2.40
C ASN A 147 0.48 -14.29 3.59
N LYS A 148 0.54 -15.62 3.57
CA LYS A 148 -0.01 -16.47 4.63
C LYS A 148 1.04 -16.78 5.69
N THR A 149 1.66 -15.77 6.25
CA THR A 149 2.50 -15.99 7.44
C THR A 149 1.58 -16.20 8.63
N THR A 150 1.53 -17.41 9.07
CA THR A 150 0.92 -17.75 10.35
C THR A 150 1.84 -17.36 11.50
#